data_c6b620e165fa56c052c177e671c9dc46
#
_entry.id   c6b620e165fa56c052c177e671c9dc46
#
_cell.length_a   1.000
_cell.length_b   1.000
_cell.length_c   1.000
_cell.angle_alpha   90.00
_cell.angle_beta   90.00
_cell.angle_gamma   90.00
#
_symmetry.space_group_name_H-M   'P 1'
#
loop_
_entity.id
_entity.type
_entity.pdbx_description
1 polymer ?
#
loop_
_entity_poly.entity_id
_entity_poly.type
_entity_poly.pdbx_seq_one_letter_code
_entity_poly.pdbx_strand_id
1 'polypeptide(L)'
;VSHQLTVKKSNIFGKGCFALAHFTARKKIALYAGEVVRGSRKIEARLRRQEAIKIIWIDEDTAIDGAVGGNETAYINHSCEPNSYMRIVPGEKVAIFALRDIRPGEELTINYRDPDHPEVCRCGAAKCRSNR
;
A
#
# COMPACT_ATOMS: atom_id res chain seq x y z
N VAL A 1 6.45 -17.99 -3.45
CA VAL A 1 7.31 -16.84 -3.12
C VAL A 1 7.50 -16.02 -4.38
N SER A 2 7.13 -14.76 -4.29
CA SER A 2 7.30 -13.86 -5.43
C SER A 2 8.70 -13.26 -5.41
N HIS A 3 9.45 -13.45 -6.50
CA HIS A 3 10.72 -12.79 -6.70
C HIS A 3 10.57 -11.56 -7.60
N GLN A 4 9.34 -11.02 -7.66
CA GLN A 4 9.01 -9.92 -8.56
C GLN A 4 9.00 -8.56 -7.87
N LEU A 5 9.15 -8.54 -6.56
CA LEU A 5 9.17 -7.33 -5.74
C LEU A 5 10.38 -7.32 -4.82
N THR A 6 10.85 -6.13 -4.49
CA THR A 6 11.93 -5.95 -3.51
C THR A 6 11.68 -4.71 -2.67
N VAL A 7 12.28 -4.68 -1.48
CA VAL A 7 12.20 -3.53 -0.57
C VAL A 7 13.56 -2.85 -0.55
N LYS A 8 13.57 -1.54 -0.77
CA LYS A 8 14.79 -0.75 -0.68
C LYS A 8 14.44 0.70 -0.33
N LYS A 9 15.45 1.52 -0.09
CA LYS A 9 15.27 2.91 0.29
C LYS A 9 14.41 3.64 -0.76
N SER A 10 13.41 4.38 -0.30
CA SER A 10 12.49 5.13 -1.14
C SER A 10 12.81 6.61 -1.13
N ASN A 11 12.54 7.29 -2.25
CA ASN A 11 12.61 8.75 -2.32
C ASN A 11 11.34 9.40 -1.77
N ILE A 12 10.29 8.62 -1.49
CA ILE A 12 9.03 9.13 -0.96
C ILE A 12 9.07 9.13 0.55
N PHE A 13 9.27 7.95 1.16
CA PHE A 13 9.30 7.80 2.60
C PHE A 13 10.00 6.49 2.97
N GLY A 14 11.01 6.57 3.85
CA GLY A 14 11.69 5.42 4.40
C GLY A 14 12.07 4.37 3.37
N LYS A 15 11.52 3.17 3.51
CA LYS A 15 11.65 2.09 2.55
C LYS A 15 10.43 2.03 1.66
N GLY A 16 10.61 1.53 0.45
CA GLY A 16 9.53 1.35 -0.51
C GLY A 16 9.56 -0.04 -1.12
N CYS A 17 8.49 -0.38 -1.82
CA CYS A 17 8.35 -1.62 -2.56
C CYS A 17 8.59 -1.36 -4.04
N PHE A 18 9.54 -2.04 -4.63
CA PHE A 18 9.96 -1.80 -6.01
C PHE A 18 9.73 -3.03 -6.88
N ALA A 19 9.36 -2.79 -8.14
CA ALA A 19 9.18 -3.86 -9.11
C ALA A 19 10.52 -4.40 -9.58
N LEU A 20 10.65 -5.73 -9.61
CA LEU A 20 11.78 -6.43 -10.21
C LEU A 20 11.42 -6.97 -11.59
N ALA A 21 10.14 -6.92 -11.96
CA ALA A 21 9.63 -7.42 -13.22
C ALA A 21 8.70 -6.40 -13.85
N HIS A 22 8.34 -6.61 -15.10
CA HIS A 22 7.33 -5.81 -15.78
C HIS A 22 5.95 -6.31 -15.38
N PHE A 23 5.06 -5.38 -15.02
CA PHE A 23 3.65 -5.68 -14.76
C PHE A 23 2.79 -4.95 -15.77
N THR A 24 1.98 -5.70 -16.49
CA THR A 24 1.05 -5.14 -17.47
C THR A 24 -0.15 -4.50 -16.77
N ALA A 25 -0.62 -3.38 -17.30
CA ALA A 25 -1.79 -2.68 -16.76
C ALA A 25 -2.95 -3.63 -16.46
N ARG A 26 -3.57 -3.44 -15.29
CA ARG A 26 -4.72 -4.20 -14.78
C ARG A 26 -4.41 -5.63 -14.33
N LYS A 27 -3.17 -6.06 -14.44
CA LYS A 27 -2.78 -7.39 -13.95
C LYS A 27 -2.49 -7.34 -12.45
N LYS A 28 -2.76 -8.47 -11.80
CA LYS A 28 -2.49 -8.64 -10.38
C LYS A 28 -0.98 -8.69 -10.16
N ILE A 29 -0.51 -7.93 -9.17
CA ILE A 29 0.89 -7.90 -8.78
C ILE A 29 1.14 -8.86 -7.63
N ALA A 30 0.35 -8.77 -6.56
CA ALA A 30 0.56 -9.54 -5.34
C ALA A 30 -0.65 -9.43 -4.43
N LEU A 31 -0.65 -10.23 -3.36
CA LEU A 31 -1.58 -10.05 -2.26
C LEU A 31 -0.90 -9.22 -1.17
N TYR A 32 -1.66 -8.32 -0.56
CA TYR A 32 -1.20 -7.60 0.62
C TYR A 32 -1.24 -8.55 1.80
N ALA A 33 -0.08 -8.98 2.25
CA ALA A 33 0.02 -9.96 3.31
C ALA A 33 0.07 -9.30 4.68
N GLY A 34 -0.48 -9.98 5.68
CA GLY A 34 -0.44 -9.50 7.04
C GLY A 34 -1.42 -10.27 7.92
N GLU A 35 -1.41 -9.91 9.19
CA GLU A 35 -2.34 -10.49 10.16
C GLU A 35 -3.73 -9.89 9.98
N VAL A 36 -4.75 -10.75 9.93
CA VAL A 36 -6.14 -10.29 9.94
C VAL A 36 -6.51 -9.94 11.38
N VAL A 37 -6.87 -8.68 11.59
CA VAL A 37 -7.23 -8.16 12.91
C VAL A 37 -8.74 -7.86 12.91
N ARG A 38 -9.43 -8.38 13.91
CA ARG A 38 -10.88 -8.18 14.07
C ARG A 38 -11.14 -7.32 15.29
N GLY A 39 -12.07 -6.39 15.16
CA GLY A 39 -12.45 -5.46 16.22
C GLY A 39 -11.87 -4.08 16.00
N SER A 40 -12.74 -3.10 15.76
CA SER A 40 -12.33 -1.72 15.46
C SER A 40 -11.43 -1.13 16.54
N ARG A 41 -11.67 -1.45 17.81
CA ARG A 41 -10.84 -0.95 18.91
C ARG A 41 -9.41 -1.48 18.86
N LYS A 42 -9.26 -2.78 18.53
CA LYS A 42 -7.94 -3.39 18.38
C LYS A 42 -7.19 -2.77 17.20
N ILE A 43 -7.91 -2.55 16.11
CA ILE A 43 -7.33 -1.98 14.90
C ILE A 43 -6.87 -0.56 15.18
N GLU A 44 -7.69 0.25 15.82
CA GLU A 44 -7.34 1.63 16.18
C GLU A 44 -6.17 1.70 17.16
N ALA A 45 -6.09 0.76 18.10
CA ALA A 45 -4.96 0.69 19.01
C ALA A 45 -3.64 0.42 18.28
N ARG A 46 -3.67 -0.44 17.26
CA ARG A 46 -2.49 -0.71 16.44
C ARG A 46 -2.11 0.49 15.58
N LEU A 47 -3.09 1.19 15.03
CA LEU A 47 -2.85 2.40 14.26
C LEU A 47 -2.11 3.45 15.07
N ARG A 48 -2.47 3.62 16.34
CA ARG A 48 -1.83 4.59 17.22
C ARG A 48 -0.37 4.26 17.53
N ARG A 49 0.05 3.01 17.34
CA ARG A 49 1.41 2.55 17.62
C ARG A 49 2.32 2.54 16.41
N GLN A 50 1.77 2.69 15.22
CA GLN A 50 2.55 2.59 13.98
C GLN A 50 2.96 3.97 13.49
N GLU A 51 4.26 4.17 13.30
CA GLU A 51 4.78 5.38 12.67
C GLU A 51 4.48 5.37 11.18
N ALA A 52 4.76 4.23 10.52
CA ALA A 52 4.39 4.00 9.13
C ALA A 52 3.21 3.05 9.12
N ILE A 53 2.05 3.55 8.71
CA ILE A 53 0.81 2.79 8.74
C ILE A 53 0.83 1.68 7.70
N LYS A 54 0.65 0.44 8.17
CA LYS A 54 0.61 -0.75 7.32
C LYS A 54 -0.70 -1.50 7.48
N ILE A 55 -1.72 -0.81 7.97
CA ILE A 55 -3.04 -1.40 8.21
C ILE A 55 -3.99 -0.98 7.11
N ILE A 56 -4.65 -1.97 6.52
CA ILE A 56 -5.66 -1.75 5.47
C ILE A 56 -6.98 -2.30 5.97
N TRP A 57 -8.00 -1.43 6.04
CA TRP A 57 -9.33 -1.83 6.42
C TRP A 57 -10.00 -2.62 5.29
N ILE A 58 -10.54 -3.80 5.62
CA ILE A 58 -11.36 -4.59 4.70
C ILE A 58 -12.82 -4.14 4.83
N ASP A 59 -13.26 -3.96 6.06
CA ASP A 59 -14.58 -3.42 6.39
C ASP A 59 -14.47 -2.63 7.69
N GLU A 60 -15.60 -2.23 8.27
CA GLU A 60 -15.62 -1.37 9.45
C GLU A 60 -15.08 -2.04 10.72
N ASP A 61 -14.89 -3.36 10.70
CA ASP A 61 -14.49 -4.13 11.88
C ASP A 61 -13.35 -5.11 11.61
N THR A 62 -12.81 -5.12 10.41
CA THR A 62 -11.76 -6.07 10.00
C THR A 62 -10.70 -5.35 9.20
N ALA A 63 -9.44 -5.65 9.48
CA ALA A 63 -8.31 -5.06 8.76
C ALA A 63 -7.16 -6.06 8.65
N ILE A 64 -6.24 -5.77 7.74
CA ILE A 64 -5.00 -6.53 7.59
C ILE A 64 -3.85 -5.63 8.06
N ASP A 65 -3.06 -6.15 9.01
CA ASP A 65 -1.89 -5.44 9.52
C ASP A 65 -0.63 -6.02 8.87
N GLY A 66 -0.09 -5.30 7.91
CA GLY A 66 1.11 -5.71 7.19
C GLY A 66 2.39 -5.64 8.01
N ALA A 67 2.35 -5.08 9.21
CA ALA A 67 3.50 -5.05 10.11
C ALA A 67 3.74 -6.43 10.74
N VAL A 68 2.75 -7.30 10.74
CA VAL A 68 2.83 -8.64 11.34
C VAL A 68 2.57 -9.69 10.24
N GLY A 69 3.59 -10.48 9.92
CA GLY A 69 3.46 -11.51 8.90
C GLY A 69 3.31 -10.97 7.48
N GLY A 70 3.73 -9.74 7.25
CA GLY A 70 3.62 -9.11 5.95
C GLY A 70 4.70 -9.52 4.96
N ASN A 71 4.57 -9.04 3.74
CA ASN A 71 5.57 -9.21 2.70
C ASN A 71 6.03 -7.83 2.20
N GLU A 72 6.65 -7.80 1.03
CA GLU A 72 7.16 -6.56 0.44
C GLU A 72 6.08 -5.50 0.24
N THR A 73 4.81 -5.92 0.03
CA THR A 73 3.71 -4.99 -0.21
C THR A 73 3.41 -4.08 0.98
N ALA A 74 3.83 -4.47 2.19
CA ALA A 74 3.65 -3.63 3.38
C ALA A 74 4.43 -2.32 3.28
N TYR A 75 5.38 -2.23 2.37
CA TYR A 75 6.22 -1.04 2.17
C TYR A 75 5.78 -0.17 1.00
N ILE A 76 4.61 -0.45 0.41
CA ILE A 76 4.08 0.37 -0.68
C ILE A 76 3.71 1.74 -0.12
N ASN A 77 4.34 2.78 -0.67
CA ASN A 77 4.12 4.15 -0.23
C ASN A 77 2.96 4.80 -0.97
N HIS A 78 2.50 5.93 -0.42
CA HIS A 78 1.42 6.70 -1.01
C HIS A 78 1.92 7.57 -2.16
N SER A 79 1.09 7.70 -3.19
CA SER A 79 1.22 8.76 -4.20
C SER A 79 -0.19 9.20 -4.60
N CYS A 80 -0.33 10.50 -4.87
CA CYS A 80 -1.58 11.02 -5.42
C CYS A 80 -1.69 10.72 -6.92
N GLU A 81 -0.60 10.28 -7.56
CA GLU A 81 -0.59 9.74 -8.93
C GLU A 81 -0.01 8.33 -8.88
N PRO A 82 -0.78 7.36 -8.37
CA PRO A 82 -0.24 6.03 -8.13
C PRO A 82 -0.13 5.22 -9.42
N ASN A 83 0.73 4.19 -9.37
CA ASN A 83 0.83 3.23 -10.45
C ASN A 83 0.13 1.90 -10.14
N SER A 84 -0.45 1.80 -8.94
CA SER A 84 -1.10 0.57 -8.48
C SER A 84 -2.39 0.91 -7.74
N TYR A 85 -3.25 -0.09 -7.59
CA TYR A 85 -4.47 0.06 -6.79
C TYR A 85 -4.76 -1.23 -6.04
N MET A 86 -5.59 -1.13 -5.02
CA MET A 86 -5.97 -2.28 -4.20
C MET A 86 -7.42 -2.65 -4.41
N ARG A 87 -7.73 -3.94 -4.30
CA ARG A 87 -9.08 -4.46 -4.28
C ARG A 87 -9.23 -5.48 -3.17
N ILE A 88 -10.35 -5.42 -2.48
CA ILE A 88 -10.74 -6.46 -1.54
C ILE A 88 -11.30 -7.62 -2.37
N VAL A 89 -10.73 -8.81 -2.17
CA VAL A 89 -11.15 -10.01 -2.90
C VAL A 89 -11.68 -11.05 -1.90
N PRO A 90 -12.42 -12.09 -2.38
CA PRO A 90 -12.99 -13.08 -1.47
C PRO A 90 -11.98 -13.74 -0.54
N GLY A 91 -12.40 -14.03 0.70
CA GLY A 91 -11.55 -14.64 1.71
C GLY A 91 -10.84 -13.63 2.60
N GLU A 92 -11.37 -12.42 2.70
CA GLU A 92 -10.77 -11.35 3.52
C GLU A 92 -9.33 -11.06 3.09
N LYS A 93 -9.14 -10.91 1.79
CA LYS A 93 -7.83 -10.64 1.20
C LYS A 93 -7.85 -9.32 0.45
N VAL A 94 -6.69 -8.70 0.35
CA VAL A 94 -6.50 -7.49 -0.44
C VAL A 94 -5.48 -7.81 -1.53
N ALA A 95 -5.89 -7.61 -2.78
CA ALA A 95 -5.02 -7.82 -3.93
C ALA A 95 -4.57 -6.48 -4.49
N ILE A 96 -3.33 -6.43 -4.95
CA ILE A 96 -2.72 -5.25 -5.53
C ILE A 96 -2.59 -5.48 -7.03
N PHE A 97 -3.08 -4.51 -7.81
CA PHE A 97 -3.10 -4.57 -9.27
C PHE A 97 -2.33 -3.38 -9.85
N ALA A 98 -1.77 -3.57 -11.02
CA ALA A 98 -1.14 -2.48 -11.77
C ALA A 98 -2.24 -1.58 -12.35
N LEU A 99 -2.12 -0.27 -12.12
CA LEU A 99 -3.03 0.71 -12.70
C LEU A 99 -2.65 1.04 -14.13
N ARG A 100 -1.36 0.96 -14.43
CA ARG A 100 -0.76 1.12 -15.75
C ARG A 100 0.40 0.14 -15.86
N ASP A 101 1.06 0.11 -17.00
CA ASP A 101 2.27 -0.70 -17.14
C ASP A 101 3.33 -0.20 -16.16
N ILE A 102 3.96 -1.14 -15.45
CA ILE A 102 5.01 -0.87 -14.48
C ILE A 102 6.27 -1.56 -14.97
N ARG A 103 7.37 -0.84 -15.01
CA ARG A 103 8.67 -1.37 -15.47
C ARG A 103 9.52 -1.82 -14.29
N PRO A 104 10.44 -2.76 -14.51
CA PRO A 104 11.42 -3.09 -13.47
C PRO A 104 12.14 -1.83 -12.97
N GLY A 105 12.30 -1.73 -11.67
CA GLY A 105 12.93 -0.59 -11.03
C GLY A 105 11.97 0.49 -10.56
N GLU A 106 10.72 0.49 -11.02
CA GLU A 106 9.75 1.47 -10.54
C GLU A 106 9.28 1.13 -9.12
N GLU A 107 9.10 2.17 -8.33
CA GLU A 107 8.50 2.02 -7.01
C GLU A 107 6.99 1.88 -7.14
N LEU A 108 6.41 0.88 -6.47
CA LEU A 108 4.96 0.72 -6.42
C LEU A 108 4.37 1.76 -5.48
N THR A 109 3.29 2.40 -5.92
CA THR A 109 2.59 3.39 -5.11
C THR A 109 1.09 3.17 -5.22
N ILE A 110 0.39 3.53 -4.15
CA ILE A 110 -1.07 3.51 -4.11
C ILE A 110 -1.55 4.84 -3.54
N ASN A 111 -2.79 5.18 -3.85
CA ASN A 111 -3.42 6.33 -3.22
C ASN A 111 -4.15 5.84 -1.98
N TYR A 112 -3.70 6.26 -0.80
CA TYR A 112 -4.28 5.83 0.47
C TYR A 112 -5.69 6.36 0.69
N ARG A 113 -6.07 7.43 0.01
CA ARG A 113 -7.40 8.03 0.09
C ARG A 113 -7.90 8.21 1.52
N ASP A 114 -7.25 9.07 2.26
CA ASP A 114 -7.75 9.42 3.57
C ASP A 114 -8.26 10.86 3.54
N PRO A 115 -9.58 11.05 3.36
CA PRO A 115 -10.16 12.40 3.34
C PRO A 115 -10.10 13.09 4.69
N ASP A 116 -9.91 12.33 5.77
CA ASP A 116 -9.86 12.87 7.12
C ASP A 116 -8.46 13.29 7.56
N HIS A 117 -7.46 13.07 6.70
CA HIS A 117 -6.09 13.51 6.97
C HIS A 117 -5.70 14.63 6.02
N PRO A 118 -5.96 15.89 6.42
CA PRO A 118 -5.62 17.05 5.58
C PRO A 118 -4.14 17.40 5.63
N GLU A 119 -3.31 16.48 6.04
CA GLU A 119 -1.87 16.71 6.15
C GLU A 119 -1.23 16.95 4.81
N VAL A 120 -0.14 17.72 4.83
CA VAL A 120 0.63 18.00 3.62
C VAL A 120 1.22 16.70 3.09
N CYS A 121 0.83 16.33 1.89
CA CYS A 121 1.35 15.16 1.22
C CYS A 121 2.67 15.53 0.53
N ARG A 122 3.68 14.69 0.67
CA ARG A 122 5.00 14.89 0.07
C ARG A 122 5.36 13.77 -0.91
N CYS A 123 4.35 13.28 -1.62
CA CYS A 123 4.57 12.19 -2.57
C CYS A 123 5.31 12.62 -3.84
N GLY A 124 5.40 13.93 -4.09
CA GLY A 124 6.09 14.46 -5.26
C GLY A 124 5.31 14.42 -6.55
N ALA A 125 4.07 13.94 -6.53
CA ALA A 125 3.23 13.88 -7.72
C ALA A 125 2.74 15.28 -8.12
N ALA A 126 2.66 15.53 -9.42
CA ALA A 126 2.19 16.81 -9.94
C ALA A 126 0.74 17.10 -9.52
N LYS A 127 -0.08 16.07 -9.45
CA LYS A 127 -1.49 16.17 -9.01
C LYS A 127 -1.66 15.90 -7.53
N CYS A 128 -0.61 16.13 -6.73
CA CYS A 128 -0.68 15.91 -5.30
C CYS A 128 -1.75 16.81 -4.66
N ARG A 129 -2.55 16.22 -3.79
CA ARG A 129 -3.65 16.93 -3.10
C ARG A 129 -3.15 18.13 -2.28
N SER A 130 -1.90 18.12 -1.84
CA SER A 130 -1.33 19.24 -1.07
C SER A 130 -0.85 20.39 -1.94
N ASN A 131 -0.87 20.23 -3.27
CA ASN A 131 -0.51 21.29 -4.21
C ASN A 131 -1.71 22.13 -4.66
N ARG A 132 -2.87 21.95 -4.07
CA ARG A 132 -4.12 22.67 -4.41
C ARG A 132 -4.24 23.97 -3.66
#